data_ddd464e1b4a3a200add3d7ef373bd0b0
#
_entry.id   ddd464e1b4a3a200add3d7ef373bd0b0
#
_cell.length_a   1.000
_cell.length_b   1.000
_cell.length_c   1.000
_cell.angle_alpha   90.00
_cell.angle_beta   90.00
_cell.angle_gamma   90.00
#
_symmetry.space_group_name_H-M   'P 1'
#
loop_
_entity.id
_entity.type
_entity.pdbx_description
1 polymer ?
#
loop_
_entity_poly.entity_id
_entity_poly.type
_entity_poly.pdbx_seq_one_letter_code
_entity_poly.pdbx_strand_id
1 'polypeptide(L)'
;MVWEVNCIFYNDVENVLKNGNAINVISRFKKCLEKIKPASNVLIVGSGGSYVAGLYAKYIIEKNKTNLCEVLKPMEVSQTNMQLYSYAIIYSYKMNNYDIKMAIKCILEASNIKKVFIVTARKINKVYDDRVEYIYYDEDSEYETKYVSYKGIYIPTYMLGSCFENIKIDIEKLKCAKLEVNKDCIIDIFYDKENNCLAQLVERHFCELGISTIRMHEKKDFSHGRMNILEKRGEVIFLSSCNYDEKYDSILLKYLENVYNCKILNKNELDLNVKLDYFEKMLLVLFWIEECSMSSGISMENKKDTKEDEKLFKYGKEEL
;
A
#
# COMPACT_ATOMS: atom_id res chain seq x y z
N MET A 1 -0.08 31.44 -13.24
CA MET A 1 -1.31 30.93 -12.63
C MET A 1 -0.86 30.04 -11.48
N VAL A 2 -0.89 30.56 -10.24
CA VAL A 2 -0.52 29.79 -9.06
C VAL A 2 -1.67 28.81 -8.83
N TRP A 3 -1.43 27.51 -9.00
CA TRP A 3 -2.38 26.48 -8.69
C TRP A 3 -2.43 26.35 -7.17
N GLU A 4 -3.45 26.90 -6.53
CA GLU A 4 -3.82 26.49 -5.18
C GLU A 4 -4.32 25.04 -5.30
N VAL A 5 -3.44 24.10 -5.00
CA VAL A 5 -3.79 22.70 -4.89
C VAL A 5 -4.50 22.57 -3.54
N ASN A 6 -5.83 22.58 -3.55
CA ASN A 6 -6.66 22.19 -2.40
C ASN A 6 -6.63 20.66 -2.23
N CYS A 7 -5.45 20.10 -2.13
CA CYS A 7 -5.25 18.68 -1.89
C CYS A 7 -5.27 18.46 -0.38
N ILE A 8 -6.37 17.93 0.15
CA ILE A 8 -6.56 17.66 1.58
C ILE A 8 -5.48 16.70 2.09
N PHE A 9 -5.17 15.68 1.28
CA PHE A 9 -4.17 14.69 1.62
C PHE A 9 -2.75 15.28 1.75
N TYR A 10 -2.42 16.29 0.95
CA TYR A 10 -1.15 17.00 1.04
C TYR A 10 -0.94 17.63 2.42
N ASN A 11 -1.95 18.35 2.92
CA ASN A 11 -1.90 18.98 4.23
C ASN A 11 -1.74 17.94 5.35
N ASP A 12 -2.43 16.82 5.22
CA ASP A 12 -2.31 15.71 6.18
C ASP A 12 -0.89 15.10 6.20
N VAL A 13 -0.28 14.88 5.03
CA VAL A 13 1.10 14.36 4.93
C VAL A 13 2.07 15.35 5.56
N GLU A 14 1.94 16.65 5.25
CA GLU A 14 2.79 17.68 5.83
C GLU A 14 2.65 17.74 7.36
N ASN A 15 1.44 17.64 7.88
CA ASN A 15 1.17 17.62 9.31
C ASN A 15 1.78 16.38 10.01
N VAL A 16 1.68 15.19 9.40
CA VAL A 16 2.31 13.98 9.94
C VAL A 16 3.82 14.12 10.00
N LEU A 17 4.44 14.68 8.96
CA LEU A 17 5.88 14.86 8.89
C LEU A 17 6.40 15.88 9.91
N LYS A 18 5.60 16.91 10.24
CA LYS A 18 5.93 17.95 11.22
C LYS A 18 5.60 17.53 12.66
N ASN A 19 4.80 16.49 12.86
CA ASN A 19 4.31 16.11 14.19
C ASN A 19 5.37 15.32 14.98
N GLY A 20 5.79 15.85 16.12
CA GLY A 20 6.74 15.19 17.02
C GLY A 20 6.30 13.82 17.57
N ASN A 21 5.00 13.49 17.54
CA ASN A 21 4.50 12.17 17.95
C ASN A 21 5.00 11.05 17.01
N ALA A 22 5.26 11.34 15.73
CA ALA A 22 5.84 10.39 14.81
C ALA A 22 7.19 9.82 15.30
N ILE A 23 8.03 10.66 15.92
CA ILE A 23 9.33 10.25 16.46
C ILE A 23 9.21 9.17 17.53
N ASN A 24 8.23 9.29 18.43
CA ASN A 24 7.99 8.29 19.48
C ASN A 24 7.52 6.96 18.90
N VAL A 25 6.65 6.99 17.89
CA VAL A 25 6.14 5.78 17.24
C VAL A 25 7.23 5.11 16.42
N ILE A 26 8.04 5.87 15.68
CA ILE A 26 9.22 5.36 14.95
C ILE A 26 10.17 4.65 15.93
N SER A 27 10.46 5.25 17.09
CA SER A 27 11.31 4.62 18.12
C SER A 27 10.75 3.29 18.63
N ARG A 28 9.43 3.22 18.88
CA ARG A 28 8.75 1.97 19.28
C ARG A 28 8.81 0.92 18.18
N PHE A 29 8.53 1.33 16.93
CA PHE A 29 8.58 0.44 15.77
C PHE A 29 9.98 -0.16 15.61
N LYS A 30 11.02 0.67 15.71
CA LYS A 30 12.42 0.25 15.64
C LYS A 30 12.74 -0.80 16.70
N LYS A 31 12.33 -0.57 17.96
CA LYS A 31 12.52 -1.55 19.05
C LYS A 31 11.80 -2.87 18.77
N CYS A 32 10.63 -2.86 18.15
CA CYS A 32 9.93 -4.08 17.75
C CYS A 32 10.69 -4.84 16.66
N LEU A 33 11.17 -4.12 15.64
CA LEU A 33 11.95 -4.71 14.55
C LEU A 33 13.30 -5.31 15.04
N GLU A 34 13.92 -4.74 16.06
CA GLU A 34 15.15 -5.26 16.68
C GLU A 34 14.94 -6.62 17.36
N LYS A 35 13.71 -6.93 17.78
CA LYS A 35 13.35 -8.24 18.35
C LYS A 35 13.24 -9.34 17.30
N ILE A 36 13.07 -9.00 16.03
CA ILE A 36 13.03 -9.95 14.91
C ILE A 36 14.47 -10.42 14.65
N LYS A 37 14.72 -11.69 14.93
CA LYS A 37 16.04 -12.28 14.71
C LYS A 37 16.37 -12.36 13.23
N PRO A 38 17.64 -12.14 12.84
CA PRO A 38 18.10 -12.37 11.46
C PRO A 38 17.77 -13.78 10.96
N ALA A 39 17.58 -13.92 9.65
CA ALA A 39 17.30 -15.17 8.95
C ALA A 39 16.02 -15.91 9.43
N SER A 40 15.13 -15.24 10.17
CA SER A 40 13.83 -15.80 10.52
C SER A 40 12.75 -15.39 9.51
N ASN A 41 11.75 -16.26 9.32
CA ASN A 41 10.60 -15.96 8.48
C ASN A 41 9.59 -15.10 9.24
N VAL A 42 9.09 -14.08 8.57
CA VAL A 42 8.13 -13.11 9.11
C VAL A 42 6.85 -13.18 8.30
N LEU A 43 5.75 -13.47 8.97
CA LEU A 43 4.41 -13.34 8.39
C LEU A 43 3.94 -11.90 8.52
N ILE A 44 3.43 -11.32 7.44
CA ILE A 44 2.82 -9.99 7.44
C ILE A 44 1.37 -10.14 7.01
N VAL A 45 0.44 -9.56 7.77
CA VAL A 45 -1.00 -9.70 7.51
C VAL A 45 -1.66 -8.33 7.42
N GLY A 46 -2.51 -8.16 6.41
CA GLY A 46 -3.31 -6.95 6.22
C GLY A 46 -4.41 -7.12 5.17
N SER A 47 -5.40 -6.25 5.18
CA SER A 47 -6.45 -6.18 4.15
C SER A 47 -6.64 -4.76 3.65
N GLY A 48 -7.14 -4.57 2.42
CA GLY A 48 -7.31 -3.24 1.82
C GLY A 48 -6.00 -2.42 1.84
N GLY A 49 -6.06 -1.19 2.29
CA GLY A 49 -4.86 -0.33 2.45
C GLY A 49 -3.80 -0.93 3.38
N SER A 50 -4.21 -1.64 4.43
CA SER A 50 -3.28 -2.34 5.32
C SER A 50 -2.50 -3.47 4.64
N TYR A 51 -3.04 -4.10 3.60
CA TYR A 51 -2.31 -5.06 2.78
C TYR A 51 -1.19 -4.37 1.98
N VAL A 52 -1.46 -3.18 1.44
CA VAL A 52 -0.45 -2.37 0.76
C VAL A 52 0.67 -1.97 1.73
N ALA A 53 0.33 -1.55 2.95
CA ALA A 53 1.32 -1.29 4.00
C ALA A 53 2.17 -2.54 4.32
N GLY A 54 1.54 -3.72 4.30
CA GLY A 54 2.23 -5.01 4.45
C GLY A 54 3.20 -5.31 3.31
N LEU A 55 2.83 -5.02 2.06
CA LEU A 55 3.72 -5.18 0.90
C LEU A 55 4.93 -4.25 0.98
N TYR A 56 4.72 -3.01 1.41
CA TYR A 56 5.81 -2.09 1.67
C TYR A 56 6.72 -2.60 2.79
N ALA A 57 6.14 -3.11 3.87
CA ALA A 57 6.90 -3.69 4.97
C ALA A 57 7.77 -4.86 4.52
N LYS A 58 7.24 -5.76 3.69
CA LYS A 58 8.02 -6.83 3.06
C LYS A 58 9.20 -6.27 2.30
N TYR A 59 8.97 -5.30 1.39
CA TYR A 59 10.03 -4.68 0.60
C TYR A 59 11.14 -4.10 1.48
N ILE A 60 10.80 -3.28 2.47
CA ILE A 60 11.77 -2.61 3.34
C ILE A 60 12.52 -3.59 4.25
N ILE A 61 11.84 -4.58 4.81
CA ILE A 61 12.46 -5.56 5.70
C ILE A 61 13.43 -6.46 4.90
N GLU A 62 13.01 -6.97 3.74
CA GLU A 62 13.86 -7.82 2.90
C GLU A 62 15.07 -7.06 2.32
N LYS A 63 14.91 -5.75 2.01
CA LYS A 63 16.01 -4.89 1.56
C LYS A 63 17.06 -4.64 2.64
N ASN A 64 16.64 -4.50 3.89
CA ASN A 64 17.51 -4.04 4.98
C ASN A 64 17.89 -5.13 5.99
N LYS A 65 17.28 -6.31 5.91
CA LYS A 65 17.51 -7.46 6.80
C LYS A 65 17.58 -8.75 6.00
N THR A 66 18.12 -9.79 6.62
CA THR A 66 18.20 -11.15 6.04
C THR A 66 16.93 -11.98 6.29
N ASN A 67 15.82 -11.34 6.58
CA ASN A 67 14.56 -12.01 6.86
C ASN A 67 13.79 -12.26 5.55
N LEU A 68 13.10 -13.39 5.47
CA LEU A 68 12.13 -13.66 4.42
C LEU A 68 10.74 -13.26 4.94
N CYS A 69 10.02 -12.49 4.13
CA CYS A 69 8.69 -12.01 4.48
C CYS A 69 7.64 -12.56 3.52
N GLU A 70 6.52 -13.00 4.06
CA GLU A 70 5.32 -13.32 3.29
C GLU A 70 4.18 -12.43 3.70
N VAL A 71 3.42 -11.92 2.72
CA VAL A 71 2.28 -11.03 2.98
C VAL A 71 1.01 -11.76 2.61
N LEU A 72 0.13 -11.92 3.59
CA LEU A 72 -1.15 -12.62 3.43
C LEU A 72 -2.33 -11.69 3.74
N LYS A 73 -3.45 -11.96 3.08
CA LYS A 73 -4.73 -11.44 3.53
C LYS A 73 -5.21 -12.23 4.76
N PRO A 74 -6.02 -11.64 5.65
CA PRO A 74 -6.41 -12.30 6.89
C PRO A 74 -7.03 -13.68 6.72
N MET A 75 -7.87 -13.86 5.69
CA MET A 75 -8.53 -15.14 5.43
C MET A 75 -7.59 -16.23 4.90
N GLU A 76 -6.44 -15.87 4.34
CA GLU A 76 -5.42 -16.79 3.84
C GLU A 76 -4.62 -17.42 4.99
N VAL A 77 -4.60 -16.76 6.17
CA VAL A 77 -3.84 -17.22 7.34
C VAL A 77 -4.28 -18.60 7.82
N SER A 78 -5.58 -18.87 7.82
CA SER A 78 -6.12 -20.19 8.25
C SER A 78 -5.75 -21.34 7.31
N GLN A 79 -5.35 -21.04 6.08
CA GLN A 79 -4.96 -22.01 5.06
C GLN A 79 -3.44 -22.17 4.95
N THR A 80 -2.68 -21.41 5.73
CA THR A 80 -1.22 -21.34 5.65
C THR A 80 -0.57 -22.14 6.78
N ASN A 81 0.54 -22.81 6.48
CA ASN A 81 1.32 -23.52 7.50
C ASN A 81 2.05 -22.55 8.42
N MET A 82 1.49 -22.23 9.56
CA MET A 82 2.05 -21.29 10.54
C MET A 82 3.40 -21.74 11.11
N GLN A 83 3.78 -23.01 11.01
CA GLN A 83 5.09 -23.51 11.47
C GLN A 83 6.28 -22.92 10.68
N LEU A 84 6.02 -22.32 9.54
CA LEU A 84 7.07 -21.69 8.72
C LEU A 84 7.54 -20.34 9.28
N TYR A 85 6.78 -19.70 10.17
CA TYR A 85 7.06 -18.34 10.63
C TYR A 85 7.42 -18.30 12.10
N SER A 86 8.32 -17.40 12.47
CA SER A 86 8.71 -17.17 13.86
C SER A 86 8.18 -15.85 14.42
N TYR A 87 7.78 -14.93 13.56
CA TYR A 87 7.27 -13.61 13.90
C TYR A 87 6.08 -13.26 13.00
N ALA A 88 5.17 -12.42 13.51
CA ALA A 88 4.10 -11.85 12.71
C ALA A 88 4.01 -10.34 12.89
N ILE A 89 3.69 -9.62 11.81
CA ILE A 89 3.36 -8.20 11.81
C ILE A 89 1.96 -8.05 11.21
N ILE A 90 1.03 -7.47 11.96
CA ILE A 90 -0.36 -7.35 11.55
C ILE A 90 -0.69 -5.87 11.40
N TYR A 91 -1.06 -5.45 10.19
CA TYR A 91 -1.54 -4.12 9.90
C TYR A 91 -3.07 -4.09 9.92
N SER A 92 -3.65 -3.25 10.79
CA SER A 92 -5.10 -3.05 10.80
C SER A 92 -5.45 -1.70 11.43
N TYR A 93 -6.05 -0.79 10.66
CA TYR A 93 -6.35 0.57 11.12
C TYR A 93 -7.24 0.57 12.37
N LYS A 94 -8.36 -0.15 12.38
CA LYS A 94 -9.36 -0.15 13.47
C LYS A 94 -9.39 -1.42 14.31
N MET A 95 -8.77 -2.51 13.89
CA MET A 95 -8.79 -3.82 14.58
C MET A 95 -10.20 -4.38 14.88
N ASN A 96 -11.20 -3.95 14.13
CA ASN A 96 -12.60 -4.31 14.38
C ASN A 96 -13.15 -5.35 13.38
N ASN A 97 -12.39 -5.72 12.35
CA ASN A 97 -12.81 -6.68 11.34
C ASN A 97 -12.72 -8.11 11.89
N TYR A 98 -13.72 -8.93 11.55
CA TYR A 98 -13.79 -10.33 11.96
C TYR A 98 -12.59 -11.15 11.45
N ASP A 99 -12.27 -11.00 10.18
CA ASP A 99 -11.16 -11.68 9.50
C ASP A 99 -9.80 -11.42 10.18
N ILE A 100 -9.53 -10.19 10.61
CA ILE A 100 -8.32 -9.84 11.37
C ILE A 100 -8.28 -10.54 12.73
N LYS A 101 -9.41 -10.60 13.43
CA LYS A 101 -9.48 -11.28 14.73
C LYS A 101 -9.26 -12.79 14.59
N MET A 102 -9.82 -13.39 13.54
CA MET A 102 -9.59 -14.81 13.22
C MET A 102 -8.14 -15.07 12.84
N ALA A 103 -7.52 -14.22 12.03
CA ALA A 103 -6.11 -14.33 11.70
C ALA A 103 -5.22 -14.26 12.94
N ILE A 104 -5.48 -13.32 13.86
CA ILE A 104 -4.75 -13.22 15.14
C ILE A 104 -4.90 -14.52 15.95
N LYS A 105 -6.10 -15.06 16.04
CA LYS A 105 -6.35 -16.32 16.76
C LYS A 105 -5.52 -17.45 16.16
N CYS A 106 -5.58 -17.65 14.86
CA CYS A 106 -4.78 -18.69 14.17
C CYS A 106 -3.27 -18.51 14.38
N ILE A 107 -2.78 -17.29 14.35
CA ILE A 107 -1.36 -16.98 14.58
C ILE A 107 -0.97 -17.32 16.03
N LEU A 108 -1.80 -16.98 17.01
CA LEU A 108 -1.53 -17.22 18.43
C LEU A 108 -1.68 -18.71 18.85
N GLU A 109 -2.43 -19.50 18.09
CA GLU A 109 -2.49 -20.96 18.29
C GLU A 109 -1.18 -21.67 17.88
N ALA A 110 -0.36 -21.02 17.04
CA ALA A 110 0.93 -21.56 16.63
C ALA A 110 2.00 -21.33 17.70
N SER A 111 2.56 -22.41 18.23
CA SER A 111 3.54 -22.38 19.32
C SER A 111 4.93 -21.85 18.93
N ASN A 112 5.26 -21.90 17.63
CA ASN A 112 6.54 -21.43 17.08
C ASN A 112 6.60 -19.92 16.88
N ILE A 113 5.47 -19.21 16.89
CA ILE A 113 5.42 -17.75 16.82
C ILE A 113 5.89 -17.15 18.15
N LYS A 114 7.01 -16.43 18.09
CA LYS A 114 7.67 -15.84 19.26
C LYS A 114 7.10 -14.50 19.66
N LYS A 115 6.79 -13.65 18.64
CA LYS A 115 6.21 -12.32 18.82
C LYS A 115 5.27 -11.97 17.69
N VAL A 116 4.22 -11.22 18.04
CA VAL A 116 3.22 -10.66 17.13
C VAL A 116 3.18 -9.16 17.34
N PHE A 117 3.49 -8.38 16.31
CA PHE A 117 3.43 -6.92 16.34
C PHE A 117 2.17 -6.47 15.63
N ILE A 118 1.30 -5.77 16.34
CA ILE A 118 0.05 -5.22 15.80
C ILE A 118 0.20 -3.72 15.59
N VAL A 119 0.20 -3.31 14.32
CA VAL A 119 0.32 -1.91 13.89
C VAL A 119 -1.08 -1.37 13.64
N THR A 120 -1.53 -0.43 14.46
CA THR A 120 -2.91 0.05 14.45
C THR A 120 -3.02 1.51 14.87
N ALA A 121 -4.04 2.20 14.35
CA ALA A 121 -4.36 3.57 14.77
C ALA A 121 -5.18 3.59 16.07
N ARG A 122 -5.93 2.53 16.35
CA ARG A 122 -6.86 2.52 17.47
C ARG A 122 -6.24 1.89 18.71
N LYS A 123 -6.33 2.59 19.84
CA LYS A 123 -5.97 2.05 21.14
C LYS A 123 -6.92 0.90 21.55
N ILE A 124 -6.33 -0.23 21.89
CA ILE A 124 -7.05 -1.45 22.23
C ILE A 124 -6.68 -1.84 23.66
N ASN A 125 -7.68 -2.00 24.52
CA ASN A 125 -7.48 -2.43 25.90
C ASN A 125 -7.47 -3.95 26.06
N LYS A 126 -7.62 -4.71 24.96
CA LYS A 126 -7.62 -6.18 24.99
C LYS A 126 -6.18 -6.69 24.92
N VAL A 127 -5.78 -7.44 25.91
CA VAL A 127 -4.55 -8.23 25.91
C VAL A 127 -4.90 -9.59 25.36
N TYR A 128 -4.34 -9.95 24.18
CA TYR A 128 -4.57 -11.25 23.57
C TYR A 128 -3.67 -12.33 24.18
N ASP A 129 -2.38 -12.02 24.33
CA ASP A 129 -1.32 -12.95 24.69
C ASP A 129 -0.06 -12.14 25.03
N ASP A 130 0.85 -12.65 25.82
CA ASP A 130 2.13 -12.02 26.19
C ASP A 130 3.12 -11.84 25.02
N ARG A 131 2.88 -12.58 23.94
CA ARG A 131 3.63 -12.44 22.68
C ARG A 131 3.20 -11.24 21.87
N VAL A 132 2.02 -10.62 22.16
CA VAL A 132 1.47 -9.50 21.38
C VAL A 132 2.02 -8.16 21.88
N GLU A 133 2.53 -7.38 20.95
CA GLU A 133 2.96 -6.00 21.17
C GLU A 133 2.23 -5.06 20.21
N TYR A 134 1.66 -3.97 20.75
CA TYR A 134 0.95 -2.98 19.96
C TYR A 134 1.83 -1.79 19.59
N ILE A 135 1.75 -1.38 18.34
CA ILE A 135 2.34 -0.15 17.80
C ILE A 135 1.21 0.77 17.39
N TYR A 136 0.91 1.75 18.23
CA TYR A 136 -0.14 2.74 17.97
C TYR A 136 0.46 3.94 17.26
N TYR A 137 -0.19 4.40 16.16
CA TYR A 137 0.35 5.46 15.32
C TYR A 137 -0.56 6.68 15.12
N ASP A 138 -1.80 6.66 15.61
CA ASP A 138 -2.79 7.71 15.36
C ASP A 138 -3.61 8.03 16.63
N GLU A 139 -2.93 8.18 17.78
CA GLU A 139 -3.65 8.34 19.06
C GLU A 139 -4.31 9.72 19.22
N ASP A 140 -3.79 10.80 18.58
CA ASP A 140 -4.20 12.18 18.88
C ASP A 140 -4.16 13.13 17.66
N SER A 141 -4.21 12.64 16.42
CA SER A 141 -4.07 13.52 15.27
C SER A 141 -5.42 13.89 14.65
N GLU A 142 -5.69 15.18 14.56
CA GLU A 142 -6.76 15.75 13.74
C GLU A 142 -6.29 15.76 12.28
N TYR A 143 -6.68 14.72 11.51
CA TYR A 143 -6.46 14.71 10.07
C TYR A 143 -7.71 15.25 9.37
N GLU A 144 -7.51 16.09 8.36
CA GLU A 144 -8.59 16.59 7.51
C GLU A 144 -9.14 15.48 6.61
N THR A 145 -8.28 14.58 6.15
CA THR A 145 -8.69 13.48 5.29
C THR A 145 -9.54 12.46 6.05
N LYS A 146 -10.75 12.25 5.57
CA LYS A 146 -11.67 11.23 6.12
C LYS A 146 -11.47 9.85 5.49
N TYR A 147 -10.66 9.75 4.46
CA TYR A 147 -10.42 8.51 3.75
C TYR A 147 -9.46 7.60 4.52
N VAL A 148 -10.04 6.68 5.26
CA VAL A 148 -9.34 5.78 6.21
C VAL A 148 -8.26 4.94 5.53
N SER A 149 -8.47 4.52 4.27
CA SER A 149 -7.49 3.74 3.52
C SER A 149 -6.15 4.46 3.38
N TYR A 150 -6.15 5.78 3.19
CA TYR A 150 -4.93 6.56 3.09
C TYR A 150 -4.16 6.58 4.41
N LYS A 151 -4.83 6.87 5.53
CA LYS A 151 -4.21 6.87 6.86
C LYS A 151 -3.61 5.52 7.21
N GLY A 152 -4.30 4.44 6.84
CA GLY A 152 -3.84 3.07 7.05
C GLY A 152 -2.63 2.68 6.19
N ILE A 153 -2.27 3.49 5.20
CA ILE A 153 -1.13 3.23 4.31
C ILE A 153 0.03 4.16 4.65
N TYR A 154 -0.14 5.47 4.47
CA TYR A 154 1.02 6.37 4.47
C TYR A 154 1.66 6.54 5.85
N ILE A 155 0.87 6.55 6.93
CA ILE A 155 1.42 6.72 8.29
C ILE A 155 2.30 5.52 8.67
N PRO A 156 1.80 4.25 8.66
CA PRO A 156 2.63 3.12 9.05
C PRO A 156 3.79 2.85 8.07
N THR A 157 3.66 3.18 6.78
CA THR A 157 4.75 3.04 5.82
C THR A 157 5.84 4.07 6.05
N TYR A 158 5.48 5.34 6.30
CA TYR A 158 6.43 6.38 6.69
C TYR A 158 7.22 6.01 7.94
N MET A 159 6.51 5.56 8.98
CA MET A 159 7.12 5.17 10.25
C MET A 159 8.08 4.00 10.09
N LEU A 160 7.68 2.99 9.33
CA LEU A 160 8.52 1.84 9.06
C LEU A 160 9.73 2.21 8.21
N GLY A 161 9.55 2.96 7.13
CA GLY A 161 10.65 3.42 6.28
C GLY A 161 11.67 4.24 7.07
N SER A 162 11.20 5.14 7.93
CA SER A 162 12.03 5.96 8.81
C SER A 162 12.83 5.17 9.87
N CYS A 163 12.47 3.90 10.11
CA CYS A 163 13.29 3.02 10.95
C CYS A 163 14.61 2.59 10.28
N PHE A 164 14.65 2.58 8.96
CA PHE A 164 15.77 2.08 8.16
C PHE A 164 16.49 3.18 7.38
N GLU A 165 15.75 4.17 6.92
CA GLU A 165 16.23 5.22 6.02
C GLU A 165 15.93 6.61 6.62
N ASN A 166 16.79 7.57 6.34
CA ASN A 166 16.51 8.97 6.68
C ASN A 166 15.63 9.58 5.59
N ILE A 167 14.32 9.30 5.67
CA ILE A 167 13.36 9.77 4.68
C ILE A 167 13.27 11.29 4.74
N LYS A 168 13.69 11.93 3.65
CA LYS A 168 13.55 13.37 3.42
C LYS A 168 12.58 13.55 2.26
N ILE A 169 11.39 14.02 2.55
CA ILE A 169 10.35 14.20 1.54
C ILE A 169 10.38 15.63 1.04
N ASP A 170 10.54 15.80 -0.25
CA ASP A 170 10.33 17.06 -0.95
C ASP A 170 8.92 17.03 -1.59
N ILE A 171 7.95 17.44 -0.78
CA ILE A 171 6.53 17.39 -1.20
C ILE A 171 6.28 18.32 -2.40
N GLU A 172 7.02 19.42 -2.55
CA GLU A 172 6.86 20.33 -3.69
C GLU A 172 7.17 19.63 -5.02
N LYS A 173 8.11 18.69 -5.04
CA LYS A 173 8.39 17.89 -6.24
C LYS A 173 7.24 16.96 -6.61
N LEU A 174 6.47 16.51 -5.63
CA LEU A 174 5.35 15.58 -5.84
C LEU A 174 4.10 16.31 -6.37
N LYS A 175 3.96 17.62 -6.13
CA LYS A 175 2.82 18.43 -6.60
C LYS A 175 2.73 18.56 -8.13
N CYS A 176 3.80 18.37 -8.85
CA CYS A 176 3.84 18.57 -10.31
C CYS A 176 3.33 17.37 -11.10
N ALA A 177 3.09 16.27 -10.45
CA ALA A 177 2.68 15.04 -11.11
C ALA A 177 1.16 15.01 -11.31
N LYS A 178 0.74 15.01 -12.58
CA LYS A 178 -0.68 14.86 -12.97
C LYS A 178 -0.87 13.57 -13.72
N LEU A 179 -1.89 12.83 -13.32
CA LEU A 179 -2.36 11.66 -14.05
C LEU A 179 -3.78 11.91 -14.56
N GLU A 180 -3.92 12.15 -15.86
CA GLU A 180 -5.23 12.32 -16.49
C GLU A 180 -5.73 10.97 -16.98
N VAL A 181 -6.85 10.51 -16.41
CA VAL A 181 -7.45 9.20 -16.65
C VAL A 181 -8.81 9.36 -17.29
N ASN A 182 -9.11 8.52 -18.28
CA ASN A 182 -10.46 8.38 -18.80
C ASN A 182 -11.25 7.35 -17.97
N LYS A 183 -12.33 7.75 -17.33
CA LYS A 183 -13.15 6.90 -16.45
C LYS A 183 -13.75 5.66 -17.10
N ASP A 184 -14.05 5.76 -18.39
CA ASP A 184 -14.75 4.70 -19.12
C ASP A 184 -13.78 3.68 -19.74
N CYS A 185 -12.47 3.86 -19.52
CA CYS A 185 -11.45 2.98 -20.04
C CYS A 185 -10.95 1.98 -19.00
N ILE A 186 -10.54 0.82 -19.45
CA ILE A 186 -9.72 -0.09 -18.66
C ILE A 186 -8.28 0.40 -18.73
N ILE A 187 -7.63 0.50 -17.57
CA ILE A 187 -6.23 0.89 -17.46
C ILE A 187 -5.39 -0.33 -17.18
N ASP A 188 -4.37 -0.54 -17.99
CA ASP A 188 -3.41 -1.62 -17.82
C ASP A 188 -2.19 -1.10 -17.04
N ILE A 189 -1.84 -1.74 -15.92
CA ILE A 189 -0.64 -1.40 -15.14
C ILE A 189 0.44 -2.43 -15.40
N PHE A 190 1.58 -1.96 -15.93
CA PHE A 190 2.79 -2.76 -16.10
C PHE A 190 3.75 -2.50 -14.95
N TYR A 191 4.15 -3.55 -14.26
CA TYR A 191 5.01 -3.46 -13.08
C TYR A 191 6.02 -4.60 -13.04
N ASP A 192 7.09 -4.43 -12.30
CA ASP A 192 8.02 -5.47 -11.90
C ASP A 192 7.81 -5.86 -10.43
N LYS A 193 8.50 -6.90 -9.98
CA LYS A 193 8.38 -7.39 -8.60
C LYS A 193 8.62 -6.30 -7.55
N GLU A 194 9.54 -5.40 -7.80
CA GLU A 194 9.88 -4.30 -6.88
C GLU A 194 8.72 -3.30 -6.76
N ASN A 195 8.04 -3.00 -7.86
CA ASN A 195 6.91 -2.07 -7.92
C ASN A 195 5.53 -2.72 -7.64
N ASN A 196 5.48 -3.99 -7.24
CA ASN A 196 4.21 -4.67 -6.95
C ASN A 196 3.37 -3.92 -5.91
N CYS A 197 3.99 -3.36 -4.87
CA CYS A 197 3.28 -2.57 -3.86
C CYS A 197 2.60 -1.34 -4.47
N LEU A 198 3.28 -0.62 -5.38
CA LEU A 198 2.73 0.56 -6.06
C LEU A 198 1.59 0.17 -7.01
N ALA A 199 1.74 -0.92 -7.75
CA ALA A 199 0.70 -1.42 -8.64
C ALA A 199 -0.57 -1.83 -7.86
N GLN A 200 -0.41 -2.52 -6.74
CA GLN A 200 -1.50 -2.86 -5.83
C GLN A 200 -2.15 -1.62 -5.19
N LEU A 201 -1.37 -0.57 -4.91
CA LEU A 201 -1.87 0.70 -4.39
C LEU A 201 -2.82 1.36 -5.41
N VAL A 202 -2.40 1.47 -6.66
CA VAL A 202 -3.22 2.03 -7.74
C VAL A 202 -4.48 1.19 -7.95
N GLU A 203 -4.32 -0.11 -8.18
CA GLU A 203 -5.43 -1.02 -8.46
C GLU A 203 -6.52 -0.92 -7.40
N ARG A 204 -6.17 -1.07 -6.14
CA ARG A 204 -7.14 -1.06 -5.04
C ARG A 204 -7.90 0.24 -4.94
N HIS A 205 -7.20 1.38 -4.99
CA HIS A 205 -7.85 2.67 -4.80
C HIS A 205 -8.66 3.10 -6.01
N PHE A 206 -8.20 2.82 -7.23
CA PHE A 206 -8.99 3.10 -8.42
C PHE A 206 -10.29 2.29 -8.43
N CYS A 207 -10.21 1.00 -8.05
CA CYS A 207 -11.40 0.16 -7.93
C CYS A 207 -12.30 0.57 -6.76
N GLU A 208 -11.73 0.85 -5.57
CA GLU A 208 -12.47 1.24 -4.37
C GLU A 208 -13.21 2.57 -4.56
N LEU A 209 -12.60 3.54 -5.22
CA LEU A 209 -13.20 4.83 -5.53
C LEU A 209 -14.09 4.78 -6.78
N GLY A 210 -14.03 3.72 -7.58
CA GLY A 210 -14.77 3.61 -8.84
C GLY A 210 -14.26 4.59 -9.91
N ILE A 211 -12.94 4.89 -9.90
CA ILE A 211 -12.31 5.76 -10.90
C ILE A 211 -12.23 5.03 -12.24
N SER A 212 -11.69 3.82 -12.24
CA SER A 212 -11.55 2.99 -13.43
C SER A 212 -11.32 1.52 -13.06
N THR A 213 -11.52 0.63 -14.01
CA THR A 213 -11.10 -0.77 -13.89
C THR A 213 -9.61 -0.89 -14.20
N ILE A 214 -8.87 -1.57 -13.32
CA ILE A 214 -7.43 -1.77 -13.47
C ILE A 214 -7.13 -3.24 -13.79
N ARG A 215 -6.26 -3.48 -14.77
CA ARG A 215 -5.66 -4.80 -15.02
C ARG A 215 -4.17 -4.74 -14.72
N MET A 216 -3.69 -5.64 -13.89
CA MET A 216 -2.29 -5.70 -13.48
C MET A 216 -1.51 -6.71 -14.33
N HIS A 217 -0.33 -6.30 -14.84
CA HIS A 217 0.57 -7.13 -15.64
C HIS A 217 1.99 -7.06 -15.09
N GLU A 218 2.49 -8.18 -14.58
CA GLU A 218 3.93 -8.29 -14.38
C GLU A 218 4.62 -8.28 -15.75
N LYS A 219 5.60 -7.41 -15.94
CA LYS A 219 6.21 -7.12 -17.24
C LYS A 219 6.72 -8.36 -17.95
N LYS A 220 7.44 -9.25 -17.26
CA LYS A 220 7.96 -10.47 -17.89
C LYS A 220 6.88 -11.51 -18.15
N ASP A 221 5.88 -11.63 -17.30
CA ASP A 221 4.76 -12.55 -17.48
C ASP A 221 3.83 -12.11 -18.62
N PHE A 222 3.81 -10.80 -18.93
CA PHE A 222 2.97 -10.27 -20.01
C PHE A 222 3.23 -10.95 -21.35
N SER A 223 4.49 -11.23 -21.70
CA SER A 223 4.86 -11.90 -22.94
C SER A 223 4.42 -13.36 -23.02
N HIS A 224 4.03 -13.98 -21.91
CA HIS A 224 3.56 -15.37 -21.82
C HIS A 224 2.04 -15.53 -22.04
N GLY A 225 1.44 -14.67 -22.87
CA GLY A 225 0.05 -14.78 -23.30
C GLY A 225 -0.88 -13.67 -22.86
N ARG A 226 -0.52 -12.88 -21.82
CA ARG A 226 -1.33 -11.75 -21.37
C ARG A 226 -1.44 -10.63 -22.40
N MET A 227 -0.55 -10.58 -23.38
CA MET A 227 -0.64 -9.64 -24.50
C MET A 227 -1.95 -9.79 -25.29
N ASN A 228 -2.57 -10.98 -25.29
CA ASN A 228 -3.81 -11.23 -26.04
C ASN A 228 -5.05 -10.52 -25.45
N ILE A 229 -4.98 -10.05 -24.20
CA ILE A 229 -6.09 -9.33 -23.57
C ILE A 229 -5.91 -7.81 -23.63
N LEU A 230 -4.78 -7.32 -24.12
CA LEU A 230 -4.53 -5.88 -24.22
C LEU A 230 -5.41 -5.25 -25.30
N GLU A 231 -6.06 -4.16 -24.97
CA GLU A 231 -6.91 -3.43 -25.90
C GLU A 231 -6.08 -2.44 -26.73
N LYS A 232 -6.38 -2.38 -28.03
CA LYS A 232 -5.82 -1.32 -28.87
C LYS A 232 -6.32 0.04 -28.41
N ARG A 233 -5.43 1.04 -28.33
CA ARG A 233 -5.69 2.39 -27.83
C ARG A 233 -6.10 2.45 -26.38
N GLY A 234 -5.72 1.47 -25.57
CA GLY A 234 -5.91 1.47 -24.13
C GLY A 234 -5.03 2.50 -23.43
N GLU A 235 -5.34 2.75 -22.16
CA GLU A 235 -4.52 3.57 -21.28
C GLU A 235 -3.62 2.69 -20.42
N VAL A 236 -2.37 3.10 -20.24
CA VAL A 236 -1.35 2.31 -19.56
C VAL A 236 -0.64 3.15 -18.50
N ILE A 237 -0.48 2.59 -17.31
CA ILE A 237 0.47 3.06 -16.29
C ILE A 237 1.68 2.12 -16.31
N PHE A 238 2.87 2.68 -16.52
CA PHE A 238 4.10 1.91 -16.63
C PHE A 238 5.04 2.23 -15.47
N LEU A 239 5.19 1.28 -14.54
CA LEU A 239 6.05 1.42 -13.38
C LEU A 239 7.41 0.79 -13.63
N SER A 240 8.47 1.59 -13.58
CA SER A 240 9.86 1.12 -13.75
C SER A 240 10.60 1.19 -12.42
N SER A 241 11.50 0.22 -12.18
CA SER A 241 12.48 0.26 -11.09
C SER A 241 13.88 0.48 -11.65
N CYS A 242 14.74 1.13 -10.85
CA CYS A 242 16.14 1.38 -11.22
C CYS A 242 16.99 0.10 -11.32
N ASN A 243 16.49 -1.03 -10.80
CA ASN A 243 17.18 -2.32 -10.79
C ASN A 243 16.70 -3.26 -11.90
N TYR A 244 15.80 -2.78 -12.77
CA TYR A 244 15.20 -3.59 -13.82
C TYR A 244 15.93 -3.40 -15.15
N ASP A 245 15.72 -4.34 -16.07
CA ASP A 245 16.31 -4.34 -17.42
C ASP A 245 15.74 -3.18 -18.25
N GLU A 246 16.42 -2.02 -18.25
CA GLU A 246 16.03 -0.82 -19.01
C GLU A 246 15.84 -1.10 -20.50
N LYS A 247 16.60 -2.08 -21.06
CA LYS A 247 16.46 -2.49 -22.45
C LYS A 247 15.12 -3.17 -22.68
N TYR A 248 14.71 -4.05 -21.76
CA TYR A 248 13.41 -4.70 -21.84
C TYR A 248 12.27 -3.69 -21.69
N ASP A 249 12.36 -2.78 -20.74
CA ASP A 249 11.37 -1.70 -20.55
C ASP A 249 11.22 -0.84 -21.80
N SER A 250 12.34 -0.47 -22.44
CA SER A 250 12.31 0.28 -23.70
C SER A 250 11.65 -0.48 -24.86
N ILE A 251 11.89 -1.80 -24.95
CA ILE A 251 11.24 -2.65 -25.96
C ILE A 251 9.74 -2.73 -25.69
N LEU A 252 9.35 -2.99 -24.45
CA LEU A 252 7.95 -3.14 -24.07
C LEU A 252 7.17 -1.83 -24.27
N LEU A 253 7.73 -0.68 -23.88
CA LEU A 253 7.12 0.63 -24.13
C LEU A 253 6.89 0.90 -25.60
N LYS A 254 7.90 0.65 -26.45
CA LYS A 254 7.75 0.77 -27.90
C LYS A 254 6.68 -0.15 -28.46
N TYR A 255 6.58 -1.36 -27.95
CA TYR A 255 5.55 -2.31 -28.34
C TYR A 255 4.15 -1.81 -27.98
N LEU A 256 3.96 -1.32 -26.76
CA LEU A 256 2.69 -0.76 -26.30
C LEU A 256 2.27 0.46 -27.12
N GLU A 257 3.19 1.38 -27.40
CA GLU A 257 2.92 2.60 -28.17
C GLU A 257 2.68 2.30 -29.66
N ASN A 258 3.53 1.50 -30.30
CA ASN A 258 3.53 1.37 -31.76
C ASN A 258 2.65 0.24 -32.28
N VAL A 259 2.52 -0.87 -31.55
CA VAL A 259 1.71 -2.03 -31.98
C VAL A 259 0.28 -1.89 -31.48
N TYR A 260 0.09 -1.51 -30.22
CA TYR A 260 -1.24 -1.34 -29.60
C TYR A 260 -1.74 0.10 -29.63
N ASN A 261 -0.87 1.07 -29.93
CA ASN A 261 -1.22 2.50 -29.91
C ASN A 261 -1.79 2.95 -28.56
N CYS A 262 -1.22 2.43 -27.47
CA CYS A 262 -1.61 2.76 -26.11
C CYS A 262 -1.13 4.17 -25.70
N LYS A 263 -1.92 4.86 -24.89
CA LYS A 263 -1.52 6.10 -24.22
C LYS A 263 -0.82 5.74 -22.91
N ILE A 264 0.47 6.06 -22.78
CA ILE A 264 1.21 5.91 -21.52
C ILE A 264 0.91 7.12 -20.64
N LEU A 265 0.14 6.93 -19.57
CA LEU A 265 -0.38 8.00 -18.72
C LEU A 265 0.72 8.71 -17.93
N ASN A 266 1.70 7.97 -17.45
CA ASN A 266 2.80 8.49 -16.64
C ASN A 266 4.13 8.60 -17.41
N LYS A 267 4.08 8.86 -18.70
CA LYS A 267 5.27 8.92 -19.56
C LYS A 267 6.27 9.97 -19.10
N ASN A 268 5.79 11.12 -18.66
CA ASN A 268 6.63 12.25 -18.24
C ASN A 268 7.19 12.06 -16.82
N GLU A 269 6.58 11.21 -16.01
CA GLU A 269 6.97 10.90 -14.64
C GLU A 269 7.89 9.67 -14.53
N LEU A 270 8.16 8.96 -15.65
CA LEU A 270 9.09 7.83 -15.65
C LEU A 270 10.49 8.22 -15.15
N ASP A 271 10.97 9.40 -15.52
CA ASP A 271 12.26 9.94 -15.03
C ASP A 271 12.24 10.27 -13.53
N LEU A 272 11.09 10.69 -12.99
CA LEU A 272 10.92 10.96 -11.57
C LEU A 272 11.00 9.66 -10.75
N ASN A 273 10.46 8.57 -11.30
CA ASN A 273 10.52 7.26 -10.64
C ASN A 273 11.94 6.76 -10.37
N VAL A 274 12.91 7.18 -11.14
CA VAL A 274 14.33 6.83 -10.94
C VAL A 274 14.97 7.64 -9.81
N LYS A 275 14.47 8.85 -9.53
CA LYS A 275 15.05 9.81 -8.57
C LYS A 275 14.36 9.83 -7.21
N LEU A 276 13.17 9.23 -7.12
CA LEU A 276 12.39 9.18 -5.89
C LEU A 276 12.71 7.91 -5.10
N ASP A 277 12.76 8.01 -3.77
CA ASP A 277 12.77 6.82 -2.93
C ASP A 277 11.41 6.10 -2.99
N TYR A 278 11.36 4.90 -2.44
CA TYR A 278 10.14 4.08 -2.58
C TYR A 278 8.94 4.69 -1.85
N PHE A 279 9.16 5.38 -0.75
CA PHE A 279 8.11 6.05 -0.01
C PHE A 279 7.60 7.29 -0.74
N GLU A 280 8.49 8.08 -1.36
CA GLU A 280 8.10 9.21 -2.22
C GLU A 280 7.26 8.74 -3.42
N LYS A 281 7.63 7.59 -4.02
CA LYS A 281 6.81 6.97 -5.09
C LYS A 281 5.40 6.59 -4.59
N MET A 282 5.29 6.06 -3.38
CA MET A 282 3.98 5.77 -2.79
C MET A 282 3.14 7.04 -2.59
N LEU A 283 3.75 8.12 -2.10
CA LEU A 283 3.07 9.40 -1.95
C LEU A 283 2.62 9.95 -3.31
N LEU A 284 3.50 9.89 -4.31
CA LEU A 284 3.18 10.31 -5.68
C LEU A 284 1.94 9.58 -6.21
N VAL A 285 1.88 8.27 -6.03
CA VAL A 285 0.72 7.45 -6.44
C VAL A 285 -0.53 7.86 -5.67
N LEU A 286 -0.45 8.14 -4.38
CA LEU A 286 -1.59 8.61 -3.58
C LEU A 286 -2.10 9.98 -4.07
N PHE A 287 -1.20 10.89 -4.43
CA PHE A 287 -1.58 12.17 -5.05
C PHE A 287 -2.24 11.99 -6.42
N TRP A 288 -1.75 11.08 -7.26
CA TRP A 288 -2.42 10.75 -8.52
C TRP A 288 -3.85 10.27 -8.30
N ILE A 289 -4.06 9.42 -7.30
CA ILE A 289 -5.39 8.88 -6.99
C ILE A 289 -6.33 10.01 -6.54
N GLU A 290 -5.85 10.93 -5.70
CA GLU A 290 -6.63 12.08 -5.26
C GLU A 290 -6.98 13.01 -6.43
N GLU A 291 -6.02 13.37 -7.27
CA GLU A 291 -6.21 14.17 -8.47
C GLU A 291 -7.22 13.53 -9.44
N CYS A 292 -7.08 12.22 -9.69
CA CYS A 292 -8.03 11.48 -10.53
C CYS A 292 -9.43 11.45 -9.93
N SER A 293 -9.56 11.32 -8.62
CA SER A 293 -10.83 11.36 -7.90
C SER A 293 -11.50 12.72 -8.05
N MET A 294 -10.76 13.81 -7.79
CA MET A 294 -11.26 15.18 -7.90
C MET A 294 -11.66 15.53 -9.34
N SER A 295 -10.78 15.28 -10.32
CA SER A 295 -11.06 15.56 -11.74
C SER A 295 -12.24 14.75 -12.26
N SER A 296 -12.50 13.62 -11.63
CA SER A 296 -13.60 12.73 -11.91
C SER A 296 -14.90 13.11 -11.20
N GLY A 297 -14.91 14.14 -10.32
CA GLY A 297 -16.07 14.50 -9.50
C GLY A 297 -16.44 13.41 -8.49
N ILE A 298 -15.50 12.53 -8.13
CA ILE A 298 -15.68 11.48 -7.14
C ILE A 298 -15.22 12.04 -5.80
N SER A 299 -16.12 12.06 -4.81
CA SER A 299 -15.74 12.45 -3.45
C SER A 299 -15.02 11.30 -2.76
N MET A 300 -13.81 11.57 -2.25
CA MET A 300 -13.08 10.63 -1.40
C MET A 300 -13.70 10.52 0.01
N GLU A 301 -14.63 11.41 0.36
CA GLU A 301 -15.22 11.45 1.69
C GLU A 301 -16.38 10.48 1.87
N ASN A 302 -17.12 10.14 0.81
CA ASN A 302 -18.41 9.46 0.92
C ASN A 302 -18.67 8.49 -0.24
N LYS A 303 -18.08 7.30 -0.21
CA LYS A 303 -18.78 6.19 -0.80
C LYS A 303 -19.96 5.88 0.12
N LYS A 304 -21.18 6.15 -0.33
CA LYS A 304 -22.38 5.61 0.32
C LYS A 304 -22.37 4.12 0.02
N ASP A 305 -21.82 3.36 0.97
CA ASP A 305 -22.03 1.92 0.97
C ASP A 305 -23.54 1.68 0.96
N THR A 306 -24.00 0.82 0.07
CA THR A 306 -25.39 0.38 0.12
C THR A 306 -25.59 -0.39 1.43
N LYS A 307 -26.85 -0.59 1.87
CA LYS A 307 -27.09 -1.43 3.07
C LYS A 307 -26.60 -2.87 2.88
N GLU A 308 -26.56 -3.33 1.63
CA GLU A 308 -26.06 -4.64 1.24
C GLU A 308 -24.55 -4.70 1.34
N ASP A 309 -23.83 -3.66 0.88
CA ASP A 309 -22.36 -3.56 1.01
C ASP A 309 -21.96 -3.54 2.49
N GLU A 310 -22.72 -2.83 3.34
CA GLU A 310 -22.49 -2.85 4.79
C GLU A 310 -22.64 -4.25 5.39
N LYS A 311 -23.59 -5.07 4.91
CA LYS A 311 -23.73 -6.45 5.38
C LYS A 311 -22.53 -7.31 5.01
N LEU A 312 -22.04 -7.20 3.77
CA LEU A 312 -20.84 -7.93 3.34
C LEU A 312 -19.61 -7.49 4.17
N PHE A 313 -19.44 -6.18 4.36
CA PHE A 313 -18.32 -5.63 5.13
C PHE A 313 -18.39 -5.97 6.64
N LYS A 314 -19.62 -6.11 7.16
CA LYS A 314 -19.86 -6.44 8.59
C LYS A 314 -20.06 -7.94 8.85
N TYR A 315 -19.99 -8.78 7.81
CA TYR A 315 -20.14 -10.21 7.98
C TYR A 315 -19.22 -10.75 9.08
N GLY A 316 -19.80 -11.52 9.99
CA GLY A 316 -19.08 -12.07 11.16
C GLY A 316 -18.82 -11.08 12.30
N LYS A 317 -19.26 -9.81 12.22
CA LYS A 317 -19.12 -8.86 13.35
C LYS A 317 -20.09 -9.15 14.50
N GLU A 318 -21.19 -9.81 14.23
CA GLU A 318 -22.25 -10.10 15.22
C GLU A 318 -21.97 -11.35 16.07
N GLU A 319 -20.98 -12.17 15.69
CA GLU A 319 -20.64 -13.44 16.36
C GLU A 319 -19.47 -13.35 17.36
N LEU A 320 -18.97 -12.13 17.64
CA LEU A 320 -17.86 -11.87 18.55
C LEU A 320 -18.21 -10.81 19.59
#